data_c8a02ae4e821b848b8ab0d324fdaaded
#
_entry.id   c8a02ae4e821b848b8ab0d324fdaaded
#
_cell.length_a   1.000
_cell.length_b   1.000
_cell.length_c   1.000
_cell.angle_alpha   90.00
_cell.angle_beta   90.00
_cell.angle_gamma   90.00
#
_symmetry.space_group_name_H-M   'P 1'
#
loop_
_entity.id
_entity.type
_entity.pdbx_description
1 polymer ?
#
loop_
_entity_poly.entity_id
_entity_poly.type
_entity_poly.pdbx_seq_one_letter_code
_entity_poly.pdbx_strand_id
1 'polypeptide(L)'
;YLREEDKAIICISSSGFQAIDPSTAEVIDRFIFREADPDGIGTYRSVFHPLLQGDYFTFLGEKEGEYSGIRKVGIFDYKARRLVWEGEVISEEEYRATGNHLVAPQPLYMFGDKLYIRDLKHNLHIFQRES
;
A
#
# COMPACT_ATOMS: atom_id res chain seq x y z
N TYR A 1 3.99 8.46 9.28
CA TYR A 1 3.65 9.68 8.51
C TYR A 1 2.95 10.70 9.39
N LEU A 2 3.13 11.96 9.06
CA LEU A 2 2.41 13.06 9.70
C LEU A 2 1.25 13.48 8.79
N ARG A 3 0.03 13.42 9.35
CA ARG A 3 -1.15 13.88 8.61
C ARG A 3 -1.27 15.40 8.75
N GLU A 4 -1.34 16.10 7.62
CA GLU A 4 -1.28 17.56 7.61
C GLU A 4 -2.51 18.22 8.26
N GLU A 5 -3.70 17.66 8.08
CA GLU A 5 -4.93 18.32 8.53
C GLU A 5 -5.02 18.48 10.05
N ASP A 6 -4.52 17.52 10.82
CA ASP A 6 -4.62 17.52 12.29
C ASP A 6 -3.32 17.18 12.98
N LYS A 7 -2.22 17.05 12.24
CA LYS A 7 -0.89 16.70 12.74
C LYS A 7 -0.83 15.35 13.45
N ALA A 8 -1.80 14.48 13.21
CA ALA A 8 -1.77 13.13 13.75
C ALA A 8 -0.63 12.33 13.15
N ILE A 9 -0.05 11.45 13.96
CA ILE A 9 0.96 10.49 13.48
C ILE A 9 0.23 9.27 12.94
N ILE A 10 0.46 8.96 11.67
CA ILE A 10 -0.15 7.82 11.00
C ILE A 10 0.85 6.67 10.97
N CYS A 11 0.46 5.53 11.53
CA CYS A 11 1.25 4.30 11.53
C CYS A 11 0.50 3.26 10.72
N ILE A 12 1.14 2.73 9.69
CA ILE A 12 0.58 1.70 8.82
C ILE A 12 1.48 0.48 8.93
N SER A 13 0.90 -0.62 9.39
CA SER A 13 1.60 -1.90 9.50
C SER A 13 1.14 -2.84 8.39
N SER A 14 1.67 -4.06 8.39
CA SER A 14 1.26 -5.07 7.43
C SER A 14 -0.21 -5.48 7.58
N SER A 15 -0.84 -5.19 8.71
CA SER A 15 -2.20 -5.67 9.01
C SER A 15 -3.16 -4.59 9.49
N GLY A 16 -2.70 -3.36 9.72
CA GLY A 16 -3.58 -2.37 10.31
C GLY A 16 -3.12 -0.92 10.20
N PHE A 17 -4.00 -0.05 10.62
CA PHE A 17 -3.86 1.40 10.58
C PHE A 17 -4.07 1.97 11.98
N GLN A 18 -3.28 2.98 12.32
CA GLN A 18 -3.42 3.68 13.59
C GLN A 18 -3.09 5.16 13.40
N ALA A 19 -3.92 6.02 13.97
CA ALA A 19 -3.67 7.46 14.03
C ALA A 19 -3.52 7.85 15.50
N ILE A 20 -2.48 8.59 15.80
CA ILE A 20 -2.11 8.95 17.18
C ILE A 20 -1.97 10.46 17.29
N ASP A 21 -2.55 11.03 18.34
CA ASP A 21 -2.35 12.43 18.70
C ASP A 21 -0.96 12.58 19.33
N PRO A 22 -0.01 13.29 18.69
CA PRO A 22 1.35 13.39 19.22
C PRO A 22 1.45 14.19 20.53
N SER A 23 0.48 15.08 20.82
CA SER A 23 0.50 15.89 22.04
C SER A 23 0.05 15.13 23.27
N THR A 24 -0.83 14.14 23.12
CA THR A 24 -1.37 13.34 24.23
C THR A 24 -0.95 11.88 24.20
N ALA A 25 -0.41 11.42 23.07
CA ALA A 25 -0.12 10.03 22.76
C ALA A 25 -1.38 9.14 22.74
N GLU A 26 -2.55 9.75 22.64
CA GLU A 26 -3.80 9.01 22.55
C GLU A 26 -4.06 8.51 21.14
N VAL A 27 -4.64 7.32 21.03
CA VAL A 27 -5.07 6.75 19.75
C VAL A 27 -6.36 7.43 19.32
N ILE A 28 -6.30 8.13 18.19
CA ILE A 28 -7.46 8.82 17.60
C ILE A 28 -8.31 7.84 16.81
N ASP A 29 -7.66 6.94 16.07
CA ASP A 29 -8.31 5.95 15.23
C ASP A 29 -7.44 4.71 15.13
N ARG A 30 -8.08 3.56 15.02
CA ARG A 30 -7.40 2.27 14.87
C ARG A 30 -8.33 1.29 14.18
N PHE A 31 -7.81 0.59 13.19
CA PHE A 31 -8.56 -0.52 12.61
C PHE A 31 -7.61 -1.56 12.01
N ILE A 32 -8.10 -2.78 11.93
CA ILE A 32 -7.41 -3.90 11.30
C ILE A 32 -7.98 -4.07 9.90
N PHE A 33 -7.13 -4.19 8.90
CA PHE A 33 -7.55 -4.24 7.50
C PHE A 33 -8.53 -5.37 7.21
N ARG A 34 -8.29 -6.54 7.79
CA ARG A 34 -9.13 -7.72 7.57
C ARG A 34 -10.54 -7.54 8.13
N GLU A 35 -10.68 -6.76 9.19
CA GLU A 35 -11.98 -6.45 9.79
C GLU A 35 -12.69 -5.31 9.06
N ALA A 36 -11.95 -4.26 8.71
CA ALA A 36 -12.52 -3.06 8.10
C ALA A 36 -12.92 -3.26 6.64
N ASP A 37 -12.11 -4.00 5.90
CA ASP A 37 -12.31 -4.21 4.46
C ASP A 37 -11.90 -5.64 4.08
N PRO A 38 -12.69 -6.65 4.49
CA PRO A 38 -12.30 -8.05 4.32
C PRO A 38 -12.17 -8.50 2.87
N ASP A 39 -12.91 -7.87 1.94
CA ASP A 39 -12.89 -8.23 0.53
C ASP A 39 -11.94 -7.38 -0.30
N GLY A 40 -11.35 -6.34 0.29
CA GLY A 40 -10.39 -5.45 -0.34
C GLY A 40 -8.99 -5.66 0.22
N ILE A 41 -8.50 -4.67 0.99
CA ILE A 41 -7.15 -4.76 1.57
C ILE A 41 -6.99 -5.95 2.52
N GLY A 42 -8.10 -6.41 3.12
CA GLY A 42 -8.10 -7.59 3.98
C GLY A 42 -7.73 -8.88 3.27
N THR A 43 -7.78 -8.91 1.94
CA THR A 43 -7.33 -10.08 1.16
C THR A 43 -5.81 -10.14 1.01
N TYR A 44 -5.09 -9.11 1.44
CA TYR A 44 -3.64 -9.08 1.40
C TYR A 44 -3.05 -9.71 2.65
N ARG A 45 -2.11 -10.64 2.45
CA ARG A 45 -1.36 -11.24 3.55
C ARG A 45 -0.46 -10.21 4.19
N SER A 46 0.14 -9.34 3.38
CA SER A 46 1.05 -8.31 3.84
C SER A 46 0.94 -7.06 2.99
N VAL A 47 1.06 -5.91 3.67
CA VAL A 47 1.06 -4.58 3.07
C VAL A 47 2.43 -3.97 3.34
N PHE A 48 3.11 -3.53 2.27
CA PHE A 48 4.47 -3.04 2.33
C PHE A 48 4.60 -1.64 1.75
N HIS A 49 5.58 -0.90 2.23
CA HIS A 49 5.98 0.40 1.71
C HIS A 49 4.80 1.37 1.51
N PRO A 50 3.99 1.59 2.54
CA PRO A 50 2.87 2.51 2.41
C PRO A 50 3.36 3.92 2.15
N LEU A 51 2.70 4.61 1.23
CA LEU A 51 2.98 5.99 0.88
C LEU A 51 1.71 6.80 1.09
N LEU A 52 1.70 7.62 2.13
CA LEU A 52 0.52 8.42 2.52
C LEU A 52 0.41 9.66 1.65
N GLN A 53 -0.80 9.91 1.11
CA GLN A 53 -1.09 11.11 0.35
C GLN A 53 -2.56 11.48 0.56
N GLY A 54 -2.80 12.55 1.31
CA GLY A 54 -4.15 12.99 1.63
C GLY A 54 -4.93 11.93 2.40
N ASP A 55 -6.07 11.53 1.87
CA ASP A 55 -6.96 10.54 2.48
C ASP A 55 -6.65 9.11 2.05
N TYR A 56 -5.56 8.92 1.30
CA TYR A 56 -5.21 7.63 0.71
C TYR A 56 -3.81 7.22 1.10
N PHE A 57 -3.55 5.93 1.09
CA PHE A 57 -2.18 5.45 1.00
C PHE A 57 -2.07 4.43 -0.12
N THR A 58 -0.93 4.49 -0.80
CA THR A 58 -0.56 3.53 -1.84
C THR A 58 0.38 2.52 -1.21
N PHE A 59 0.23 1.25 -1.55
CA PHE A 59 1.04 0.19 -0.96
C PHE A 59 1.40 -0.87 -1.99
N LEU A 60 2.46 -1.61 -1.68
CA LEU A 60 2.81 -2.83 -2.40
C LEU A 60 2.39 -4.00 -1.54
N GLY A 61 1.90 -5.07 -2.15
CA GLY A 61 1.34 -6.14 -1.35
C GLY A 61 1.47 -7.54 -1.94
N GLU A 62 1.40 -8.51 -1.02
CA GLU A 62 1.30 -9.91 -1.32
C GLU A 62 -0.11 -10.36 -1.00
N LYS A 63 -0.84 -10.81 -2.02
CA LYS A 63 -2.23 -11.20 -1.86
C LYS A 63 -2.35 -12.63 -1.34
N GLU A 64 -3.24 -12.83 -0.36
CA GLU A 64 -3.48 -14.13 0.24
C GLU A 64 -4.09 -15.09 -0.80
N GLY A 65 -3.70 -16.36 -0.75
CA GLY A 65 -4.21 -17.38 -1.65
C GLY A 65 -3.56 -17.41 -3.02
N GLU A 66 -2.78 -16.38 -3.37
CA GLU A 66 -2.02 -16.35 -4.59
C GLU A 66 -0.62 -16.90 -4.37
N TYR A 67 0.07 -17.21 -5.46
CA TYR A 67 1.46 -17.64 -5.40
C TYR A 67 2.29 -16.52 -4.78
N SER A 68 3.23 -16.88 -3.91
CA SER A 68 4.00 -15.95 -3.10
C SER A 68 4.74 -14.89 -3.94
N GLY A 69 5.07 -13.78 -3.29
CA GLY A 69 5.78 -12.66 -3.88
C GLY A 69 4.97 -11.39 -3.80
N ILE A 70 5.69 -10.27 -3.64
CA ILE A 70 5.07 -8.95 -3.61
C ILE A 70 4.95 -8.49 -5.06
N ARG A 71 3.75 -8.61 -5.63
CA ARG A 71 3.51 -8.41 -7.06
C ARG A 71 2.44 -7.38 -7.37
N LYS A 72 1.71 -6.92 -6.37
CA LYS A 72 0.56 -6.03 -6.56
C LYS A 72 0.79 -4.67 -5.93
N VAL A 73 0.08 -3.68 -6.47
CA VAL A 73 0.01 -2.34 -5.92
C VAL A 73 -1.47 -2.03 -5.65
N GLY A 74 -1.73 -1.34 -4.56
CA GLY A 74 -3.09 -0.94 -4.21
C GLY A 74 -3.14 0.48 -3.70
N ILE A 75 -4.33 1.07 -3.78
CA ILE A 75 -4.63 2.38 -3.19
C ILE A 75 -5.80 2.19 -2.24
N PHE A 76 -5.57 2.55 -0.99
CA PHE A 76 -6.56 2.41 0.08
C PHE A 76 -7.01 3.77 0.59
N ASP A 77 -8.33 3.96 0.65
CA ASP A 77 -8.94 5.15 1.25
C ASP A 77 -9.14 4.86 2.74
N TYR A 78 -8.29 5.45 3.58
CA TYR A 78 -8.36 5.15 5.02
C TYR A 78 -9.50 5.90 5.73
N LYS A 79 -10.05 6.94 5.11
CA LYS A 79 -11.25 7.61 5.64
C LYS A 79 -12.49 6.77 5.43
N ALA A 80 -12.66 6.23 4.23
CA ALA A 80 -13.76 5.33 3.88
C ALA A 80 -13.48 3.88 4.32
N ARG A 81 -12.24 3.56 4.66
CA ARG A 81 -11.78 2.23 5.09
C ARG A 81 -12.02 1.16 4.04
N ARG A 82 -11.62 1.46 2.80
CA ARG A 82 -11.77 0.50 1.71
C ARG A 82 -10.71 0.66 0.63
N LEU A 83 -10.38 -0.45 -0.01
CA LEU A 83 -9.52 -0.49 -1.18
C LEU A 83 -10.27 0.13 -2.36
N VAL A 84 -9.68 1.13 -3.02
CA VAL A 84 -10.33 1.83 -4.13
C VAL A 84 -9.74 1.44 -5.48
N TRP A 85 -8.55 0.88 -5.50
CA TRP A 85 -7.91 0.41 -6.73
C TRP A 85 -6.80 -0.56 -6.41
N GLU A 86 -6.60 -1.55 -7.28
CA GLU A 86 -5.44 -2.43 -7.22
C GLU A 86 -5.01 -2.84 -8.62
N GLY A 87 -3.72 -3.13 -8.79
CA GLY A 87 -3.17 -3.58 -10.04
C GLY A 87 -2.08 -4.61 -9.83
N GLU A 88 -1.91 -5.50 -10.80
CA GLU A 88 -0.80 -6.44 -10.82
C GLU A 88 0.37 -5.83 -11.59
N VAL A 89 1.51 -5.67 -10.92
CA VAL A 89 2.72 -5.09 -11.53
C VAL A 89 3.57 -6.19 -12.15
N ILE A 90 3.78 -7.27 -11.38
CA ILE A 90 4.55 -8.43 -11.83
C ILE A 90 3.58 -9.61 -11.91
N SER A 91 3.53 -10.27 -13.07
CA SER A 91 2.68 -11.44 -13.24
C SER A 91 3.21 -12.62 -12.44
N GLU A 92 2.34 -13.56 -12.11
CA GLU A 92 2.74 -14.81 -11.48
C GLU A 92 3.74 -15.56 -12.35
N GLU A 93 3.51 -15.56 -13.65
CA GLU A 93 4.39 -16.23 -14.63
C GLU A 93 5.80 -15.64 -14.61
N GLU A 94 5.92 -14.31 -14.60
CA GLU A 94 7.22 -13.64 -14.53
C GLU A 94 7.91 -13.96 -13.22
N TYR A 95 7.18 -13.90 -12.10
CA TYR A 95 7.74 -14.20 -10.79
C TYR A 95 8.28 -15.63 -10.72
N ARG A 96 7.54 -16.60 -11.23
CA ARG A 96 7.97 -18.00 -11.26
C ARG A 96 9.18 -18.21 -12.17
N ALA A 97 9.23 -17.52 -13.30
CA ALA A 97 10.31 -17.69 -14.26
C ALA A 97 11.60 -17.00 -13.85
N THR A 98 11.53 -15.83 -13.23
CA THR A 98 12.70 -14.96 -12.99
C THR A 98 12.94 -14.63 -11.52
N GLY A 99 11.98 -14.87 -10.64
CA GLY A 99 12.03 -14.42 -9.25
C GLY A 99 11.83 -12.92 -9.06
N ASN A 100 11.45 -12.21 -10.14
CA ASN A 100 11.26 -10.77 -10.07
C ASN A 100 10.02 -10.42 -9.22
N HIS A 101 10.17 -9.47 -8.32
CA HIS A 101 9.08 -8.98 -7.48
C HIS A 101 9.38 -7.55 -7.00
N LEU A 102 8.52 -6.98 -6.17
CA LEU A 102 8.60 -5.57 -5.79
C LEU A 102 9.33 -5.31 -4.47
N VAL A 103 10.41 -6.05 -4.24
CA VAL A 103 11.26 -5.89 -3.04
C VAL A 103 12.56 -5.21 -3.44
N ALA A 104 12.50 -3.92 -3.67
CA ALA A 104 13.66 -3.11 -3.98
C ALA A 104 13.76 -1.98 -2.94
N PRO A 105 14.95 -1.40 -2.72
CA PRO A 105 15.03 -0.22 -1.88
C PRO A 105 14.22 0.92 -2.48
N GLN A 106 13.35 1.53 -1.67
CA GLN A 106 12.47 2.61 -2.11
C GLN A 106 11.72 2.28 -3.41
N PRO A 107 10.93 1.20 -3.41
CA PRO A 107 10.32 0.71 -4.65
C PRO A 107 9.17 1.57 -5.15
N LEU A 108 8.59 2.41 -4.30
CA LEU A 108 7.36 3.13 -4.57
C LEU A 108 7.60 4.63 -4.47
N TYR A 109 7.24 5.36 -5.52
CA TYR A 109 7.38 6.81 -5.58
C TYR A 109 6.20 7.42 -6.33
N MET A 110 5.66 8.52 -5.81
CA MET A 110 4.53 9.21 -6.43
C MET A 110 4.92 10.65 -6.75
N PHE A 111 4.65 11.09 -7.98
CA PHE A 111 4.89 12.45 -8.42
C PHE A 111 3.75 12.90 -9.31
N GLY A 112 3.01 13.91 -8.86
CA GLY A 112 1.83 14.39 -9.58
C GLY A 112 0.77 13.30 -9.67
N ASP A 113 0.34 12.98 -10.88
CA ASP A 113 -0.66 11.94 -11.15
C ASP A 113 -0.04 10.58 -11.52
N LYS A 114 1.27 10.46 -11.38
CA LYS A 114 2.00 9.24 -11.77
C LYS A 114 2.56 8.50 -10.58
N LEU A 115 2.45 7.19 -10.66
CA LEU A 115 2.98 6.26 -9.69
C LEU A 115 4.12 5.49 -10.34
N TYR A 116 5.29 5.54 -9.72
CA TYR A 116 6.51 4.90 -10.20
C TYR A 116 6.83 3.74 -9.27
N ILE A 117 6.99 2.55 -9.84
CA ILE A 117 7.29 1.35 -9.08
C ILE A 117 8.52 0.69 -9.67
N ARG A 118 9.55 0.50 -8.85
CA ARG A 118 10.77 -0.18 -9.24
C ARG A 118 10.75 -1.61 -8.74
N ASP A 119 11.02 -2.56 -9.62
CA ASP A 119 11.10 -3.97 -9.24
C ASP A 119 12.55 -4.39 -8.90
N LEU A 120 12.71 -5.65 -8.48
CA LEU A 120 14.01 -6.19 -8.09
C LEU A 120 15.00 -6.25 -9.26
N LYS A 121 14.50 -6.37 -10.49
CA LYS A 121 15.32 -6.46 -11.71
C LYS A 121 15.61 -5.09 -12.32
N HIS A 122 15.34 -3.99 -11.58
CA HIS A 122 15.57 -2.61 -11.97
C HIS A 122 14.70 -2.10 -13.13
N ASN A 123 13.55 -2.73 -13.36
CA ASN A 123 12.55 -2.19 -14.26
C ASN A 123 11.71 -1.15 -13.55
N LEU A 124 11.34 -0.10 -14.29
CA LEU A 124 10.46 0.94 -13.78
C LEU A 124 9.08 0.77 -14.39
N HIS A 125 8.08 0.63 -13.54
CA HIS A 125 6.68 0.53 -13.91
C HIS A 125 6.00 1.86 -13.61
N ILE A 126 5.27 2.40 -14.57
CA ILE A 126 4.64 3.71 -14.44
C ILE A 126 3.13 3.56 -14.64
N PHE A 127 2.37 3.98 -13.64
CA PHE A 127 0.91 4.05 -13.71
C PHE A 127 0.51 5.51 -13.69
N GLN A 128 -0.42 5.89 -14.55
CA GLN A 128 -0.94 7.25 -14.59
C GLN A 128 -2.40 7.25 -14.21
N ARG A 129 -2.77 8.18 -13.32
CA ARG A 129 -4.16 8.36 -12.94
C ARG A 129 -4.92 8.98 -14.11
N GLU A 130 -6.04 8.37 -14.45
CA GLU A 130 -6.96 8.96 -15.41
C GLU A 130 -7.77 10.05 -14.74
N SER A 131 -7.86 11.18 -15.42
CA SER A 131 -8.63 12.31 -14.92
C SER A 131 -10.07 12.25 -15.40
#